data_4050f91552eeab38608551c2344d8050
#
_entry.id   4050f91552eeab38608551c2344d8050
#
_cell.length_a   1.000
_cell.length_b   1.000
_cell.length_c   1.000
_cell.angle_alpha   90.00
_cell.angle_beta   90.00
_cell.angle_gamma   90.00
#
_symmetry.space_group_name_H-M   'P 1'
#
loop_
_entity.id
_entity.type
_entity.pdbx_description
1 polymer ?
#
loop_
_entity_poly.entity_id
_entity_poly.type
_entity_poly.pdbx_seq_one_letter_code
_entity_poly.pdbx_strand_id
1 'polypeptide(L)' 'MATKELRELRHKYKAAYTRYMLCVQALSDASQTGVMPPAAVLELEDKAFDELTVLRQALLDALQTHGVKANKTG' A
#
# COMPACT_ATOMS: atom_id res chain seq x y z
N MET A 1 5.08 -20.20 10.08
CA MET A 1 3.74 -20.42 9.91
C MET A 1 3.06 -19.37 9.15
N ALA A 2 2.02 -19.77 8.52
CA ALA A 2 1.25 -18.85 7.71
C ALA A 2 0.77 -17.66 8.48
N THR A 3 0.39 -17.84 9.72
CA THR A 3 -0.13 -16.74 10.52
C THR A 3 0.90 -15.64 10.72
N LYS A 4 2.14 -16.05 10.99
CA LYS A 4 3.17 -15.07 11.22
C LYS A 4 3.49 -14.32 9.94
N GLU A 5 3.56 -15.04 8.84
CA GLU A 5 3.85 -14.43 7.55
C GLU A 5 2.76 -13.44 7.15
N LEU A 6 1.50 -13.81 7.35
CA LEU A 6 0.39 -12.93 7.05
C LEU A 6 0.43 -11.69 7.91
N ARG A 7 0.78 -11.85 9.18
CA ARG A 7 0.85 -10.72 10.08
C ARG A 7 1.94 -9.73 9.64
N GLU A 8 3.08 -10.27 9.22
CA GLU A 8 4.17 -9.42 8.76
C GLU A 8 3.79 -8.68 7.48
N LEU A 9 3.16 -9.38 6.55
CA LEU A 9 2.74 -8.75 5.31
C LEU A 9 1.69 -7.67 5.57
N ARG A 10 0.77 -7.95 6.46
CA ARG A 10 -0.25 -6.97 6.80
C ARG A 10 0.38 -5.73 7.42
N HIS A 11 1.36 -5.94 8.27
CA HIS A 11 2.05 -4.85 8.93
C HIS A 11 2.78 -3.98 7.90
N LYS A 12 3.46 -4.63 6.97
CA LYS A 12 4.17 -3.91 5.93
C LYS A 12 3.22 -3.17 5.02
N TYR A 13 2.09 -3.79 4.71
CA TYR A 13 1.10 -3.16 3.87
C TYR A 13 0.54 -1.92 4.54
N LYS A 14 0.25 -2.00 5.83
CA LYS A 14 -0.28 -0.84 6.55
C LYS A 14 0.74 0.29 6.61
N ALA A 15 2.01 -0.06 6.79
CA ALA A 15 3.06 0.96 6.80
C ALA A 15 3.20 1.63 5.44
N ALA A 16 3.13 0.84 4.38
CA ALA A 16 3.20 1.38 3.03
C ALA A 16 1.99 2.25 2.73
N TYR A 17 0.84 1.85 3.20
CA TYR A 17 -0.38 2.60 3.00
C TYR A 17 -0.29 3.97 3.70
N THR A 18 0.23 3.98 4.91
CA THR A 18 0.41 5.22 5.65
C THR A 18 1.35 6.16 4.91
N ARG A 19 2.44 5.61 4.38
CA ARG A 19 3.39 6.40 3.62
C ARG A 19 2.75 6.99 2.38
N TYR A 20 1.97 6.17 1.69
CA TYR A 20 1.28 6.62 0.49
C TYR A 20 0.27 7.71 0.84
N MET A 21 -0.45 7.56 1.93
CA MET A 21 -1.44 8.55 2.35
C MET A 21 -0.80 9.90 2.67
N LEU A 22 0.40 9.88 3.22
CA LEU A 22 1.11 11.11 3.48
C LEU A 22 1.45 11.83 2.18
N CYS A 23 1.81 11.06 1.15
CA CYS A 23 2.09 11.65 -0.14
C CYS A 23 0.82 12.21 -0.77
N VAL A 24 -0.29 11.50 -0.63
CA VAL A 24 -1.56 11.97 -1.13
C VAL A 24 -1.96 13.27 -0.45
N GLN A 25 -1.70 13.36 0.85
CA GLN A 25 -2.00 14.56 1.60
C GLN A 25 -1.21 15.75 1.06
N ALA A 26 0.08 15.54 0.78
CA ALA A 26 0.91 16.58 0.25
C ALA A 26 0.41 17.07 -1.11
N LEU A 27 -0.02 16.13 -1.95
CA LEU A 27 -0.55 16.50 -3.25
C LEU A 27 -1.87 17.24 -3.11
N SER A 28 -2.70 16.83 -2.18
CA SER A 28 -3.96 17.48 -1.94
C SER A 28 -3.77 18.92 -1.47
N ASP A 29 -2.80 19.11 -0.58
CA ASP A 29 -2.49 20.44 -0.08
C ASP A 29 -1.99 21.35 -1.19
N ALA A 30 -1.13 20.80 -2.05
CA ALA A 30 -0.62 21.58 -3.18
C ALA A 30 -1.76 21.97 -4.12
N SER A 31 -2.70 21.07 -4.28
CA SER A 31 -3.86 21.32 -5.12
C SER A 31 -4.70 22.48 -4.60
N GLN A 32 -4.83 22.55 -3.29
CA GLN A 32 -5.61 23.63 -2.67
C GLN A 32 -4.95 24.98 -2.84
N THR A 33 -3.62 25.02 -2.80
CA THR A 33 -2.93 26.28 -2.95
C THR A 33 -2.69 26.63 -4.41
N GLY A 34 -2.93 25.70 -5.31
CA GLY A 34 -2.70 25.96 -6.73
C GLY A 34 -1.23 25.92 -7.11
N VAL A 35 -0.40 25.38 -6.25
CA VAL A 35 1.04 25.32 -6.50
C VAL A 35 1.42 23.90 -6.86
N MET A 36 2.16 23.77 -7.96
CA MET A 36 2.60 22.45 -8.39
C MET A 36 3.57 21.88 -7.38
N PRO A 37 3.38 20.65 -6.93
CA PRO A 37 4.31 20.07 -5.98
C PRO A 37 5.66 19.82 -6.62
N PRO A 38 6.72 19.78 -5.83
CA PRO A 38 8.04 19.50 -6.38
C PRO A 38 8.10 18.11 -7.01
N ALA A 39 8.98 17.96 -7.98
CA ALA A 39 9.13 16.67 -8.64
C ALA A 39 9.48 15.56 -7.64
N ALA A 40 10.24 15.90 -6.60
CA ALA A 40 10.61 14.91 -5.59
C ALA A 40 9.38 14.33 -4.90
N VAL A 41 8.37 15.15 -4.65
CA VAL A 41 7.15 14.70 -4.01
C VAL A 41 6.39 13.76 -4.94
N LEU A 42 6.34 14.08 -6.23
CA LEU A 42 5.67 13.23 -7.19
C LEU A 42 6.37 11.89 -7.32
N GLU A 43 7.69 11.88 -7.26
CA GLU A 43 8.45 10.65 -7.32
C GLU A 43 8.21 9.79 -6.10
N LEU A 44 8.14 10.42 -4.93
CA LEU A 44 7.87 9.69 -3.71
C LEU A 44 6.48 9.07 -3.73
N GLU A 45 5.51 9.78 -4.27
CA GLU A 45 4.15 9.28 -4.36
C GLU A 45 4.11 8.07 -5.30
N ASP A 46 4.82 8.16 -6.42
CA ASP A 46 4.89 7.05 -7.37
C ASP A 46 5.52 5.82 -6.74
N LYS A 47 6.64 6.00 -6.04
CA LYS A 47 7.31 4.90 -5.39
C LYS A 47 6.45 4.29 -4.29
N ALA A 48 5.78 5.13 -3.53
CA ALA A 48 4.92 4.65 -2.46
C ALA A 48 3.76 3.84 -3.03
N PHE A 49 3.23 4.26 -4.16
CA PHE A 49 2.15 3.55 -4.79
C PHE A 49 2.62 2.19 -5.31
N ASP A 50 3.81 2.14 -5.90
CA ASP A 50 4.37 0.89 -6.38
C ASP A 50 4.59 -0.09 -5.23
N GLU A 51 5.15 0.40 -4.14
CA GLU A 51 5.40 -0.43 -2.99
C GLU A 51 4.10 -0.96 -2.41
N LEU A 52 3.10 -0.11 -2.34
CA LEU A 52 1.79 -0.49 -1.83
C LEU A 52 1.17 -1.58 -2.70
N THR A 53 1.28 -1.43 -4.01
CA THR A 53 0.72 -2.39 -4.94
C THR A 53 1.40 -3.76 -4.82
N VAL A 54 2.73 -3.75 -4.69
CA VAL A 54 3.48 -4.99 -4.54
C VAL A 54 3.11 -5.70 -3.25
N LEU A 55 3.02 -4.95 -2.16
CA LEU A 55 2.68 -5.54 -0.87
C LEU A 55 1.23 -6.04 -0.85
N ARG A 56 0.36 -5.31 -1.50
CA ARG A 56 -1.03 -5.74 -1.59
C ARG A 56 -1.12 -7.06 -2.33
N GLN A 57 -0.40 -7.19 -3.43
CA GLN A 57 -0.43 -8.41 -4.20
C GLN A 57 0.18 -9.58 -3.41
N ALA A 58 1.27 -9.30 -2.70
CA ALA A 58 1.90 -10.34 -1.88
C ALA A 58 0.95 -10.81 -0.79
N LEU A 59 0.22 -9.89 -0.20
CA LEU A 59 -0.73 -10.24 0.85
C LEU A 59 -1.88 -11.08 0.29
N LEU A 60 -2.40 -10.70 -0.86
CA LEU A 60 -3.49 -11.45 -1.48
C LEU A 60 -3.03 -12.85 -1.89
N ASP A 61 -1.81 -12.95 -2.41
CA ASP A 61 -1.25 -14.24 -2.77
C ASP A 61 -1.08 -15.12 -1.55
N ALA A 62 -0.61 -14.55 -0.46
CA ALA A 62 -0.43 -15.32 0.76
C ALA A 62 -1.77 -15.80 1.32
N LEU A 63 -2.78 -14.96 1.24
CA LEU A 63 -4.11 -15.35 1.69
C LEU A 63 -4.65 -16.49 0.83
N GLN A 64 -4.44 -16.41 -0.47
CA GLN A 64 -4.88 -17.46 -1.35
C GLN A 64 -4.14 -18.75 -1.09
N THR A 65 -2.84 -18.66 -0.88
CA THR A 65 -2.03 -19.85 -0.66
C THR A 65 -2.30 -20.50 0.68
N HIS A 66 -2.54 -19.70 1.70
CA HIS A 66 -2.65 -20.21 3.04
C HIS A 66 -4.08 -20.44 3.51
N GLY A 67 -4.92 -20.78 2.60
CA GLY A 67 -6.10 -21.32 3.13
C GLY A 67 -7.25 -20.56 3.29
N VAL A 68 -7.37 -19.70 2.50
CA VAL A 68 -8.50 -19.02 2.63
C VAL A 68 -9.50 -19.63 1.90
N LYS A 69 -9.69 -20.85 2.06
CA LYS A 69 -10.67 -21.44 1.39
C LYS A 69 -11.90 -20.98 1.74
N ALA A 70 -11.99 -20.33 2.71
CA ALA A 70 -13.27 -19.89 3.06
C ALA A 70 -13.92 -19.21 1.96
N ASN A 71 -13.23 -18.58 1.22
CA ASN A 71 -13.92 -17.89 0.33
C ASN A 71 -14.24 -18.58 -0.81
N LYS A 72 -13.90 -19.60 -0.87
CA LYS A 72 -14.21 -20.16 -1.90
C LYS A 72 -15.45 -20.30 -2.09
N THR A 73 -16.02 -20.25 -1.43
CA THR A 73 -17.16 -20.44 -1.60
C THR A 73 -17.65 -19.72 -2.32
N GLY A 74 -17.30 -19.35 -2.32
CA GLY A 74 -17.96 -18.64 -3.12
C GLY A 74 -18.19 -19.05 -3.80
#